data_3c03625c17072b3754881b98f3d6f61c
#
_entry.id   3c03625c17072b3754881b98f3d6f61c
#
_cell.length_a   1.000
_cell.length_b   1.000
_cell.length_c   1.000
_cell.angle_alpha   90.00
_cell.angle_beta   90.00
_cell.angle_gamma   90.00
#
_symmetry.space_group_name_H-M   'P 1'
#
loop_
_entity.id
_entity.type
_entity.pdbx_description
1 polymer ?
#
loop_
_entity_poly.entity_id
_entity_poly.type
_entity_poly.pdbx_seq_one_letter_code
_entity_poly.pdbx_strand_id
1 'polypeptide(L)'
;MSSVPGPPPPLLGAYAALRCARRISNDFDSTIATQSGSVEFSPEVQGRIDAGVEFDAAVRERLRELGGNNTVDITERGLFGPNAIAATVQAMQEGALTILGGQLPDDVEGGRVGKPDVLVRFTQAQAATHTYVPVDIKRHKTLSDSRESSPAALISTLTAPALQDAMAIAAVTTRRQERDAMQLAHYWRMLQSAGRAPAIDAIGGIIGTDELDGDLVIVWRDLEDPIFRTFSRSSADGFALRSAMQRYDHEFLFRSQVAASARQRVGAPTDPEPVVVPVFVKECAECPWHDYCRELLGDADASVQVGRLSTREWLTLRKLGYAQVEQLAALDLETIESAATATPASQRTQELLAAYLPEVTGIQSPRRRLRDAVMTAQMVQDGTDLRRITGGPIAIPRADVEIDFDIENDRDAHVYLWGMLITDHTDATTHFEHVTSWDELDAASEAAVASEFWSRLTAIIAAARDEGKSVRIYHYSTPEPSNLRRIALEAAHPDLPSLEEVDKLIEETFTDMYPIMRANFFGRDGLGLKVV
;
A
#
# COMPACT_ATOMS: atom_id res chain seq x y z
N MET A 1 -39.67 -6.93 30.39
CA MET A 1 -39.59 -7.66 29.13
C MET A 1 -38.17 -8.11 28.97
N SER A 2 -37.88 -9.37 29.19
CA SER A 2 -36.57 -9.98 29.02
C SER A 2 -36.27 -10.02 27.51
N SER A 3 -35.40 -9.18 27.02
CA SER A 3 -34.93 -9.24 25.63
C SER A 3 -34.20 -10.57 25.46
N VAL A 4 -34.70 -11.43 24.60
CA VAL A 4 -33.93 -12.59 24.11
C VAL A 4 -32.65 -12.04 23.51
N PRO A 5 -31.47 -12.50 23.96
CA PRO A 5 -30.20 -12.05 23.33
C PRO A 5 -30.27 -12.40 21.84
N GLY A 6 -29.98 -11.42 21.01
CA GLY A 6 -29.81 -11.66 19.56
C GLY A 6 -28.70 -12.69 19.30
N PRO A 7 -28.64 -13.26 18.09
CA PRO A 7 -27.56 -14.17 17.74
C PRO A 7 -26.21 -13.46 17.94
N PRO A 8 -25.16 -14.20 18.35
CA PRO A 8 -23.84 -13.61 18.55
C PRO A 8 -23.33 -12.94 17.25
N PRO A 9 -22.53 -11.86 17.37
CA PRO A 9 -21.98 -11.18 16.21
C PRO A 9 -21.16 -12.17 15.35
N PRO A 10 -21.08 -11.94 14.03
CA PRO A 10 -20.23 -12.73 13.17
C PRO A 10 -18.76 -12.56 13.57
N LEU A 11 -18.01 -13.66 13.58
CA LEU A 11 -16.58 -13.63 13.86
C LEU A 11 -15.82 -13.15 12.63
N LEU A 12 -15.07 -12.07 12.78
CA LEU A 12 -14.30 -11.43 11.71
C LEU A 12 -12.81 -11.39 12.07
N GLY A 13 -11.96 -11.64 11.06
CA GLY A 13 -10.50 -11.59 11.20
C GLY A 13 -9.92 -10.17 11.15
N ALA A 14 -8.62 -10.05 11.41
CA ALA A 14 -7.89 -8.80 11.53
C ALA A 14 -8.00 -7.86 10.31
N TYR A 15 -8.13 -8.43 9.12
CA TYR A 15 -8.25 -7.63 7.90
C TYR A 15 -9.67 -7.14 7.60
N ALA A 16 -10.68 -7.57 8.35
CA ALA A 16 -12.08 -7.21 8.06
C ALA A 16 -12.31 -5.70 8.04
N ALA A 17 -11.75 -4.97 9.00
CA ALA A 17 -11.85 -3.50 9.07
C ALA A 17 -11.25 -2.77 7.85
N LEU A 18 -10.32 -3.41 7.14
CA LEU A 18 -9.59 -2.87 5.99
C LEU A 18 -10.21 -3.25 4.65
N ARG A 19 -11.05 -4.29 4.63
CA ARG A 19 -11.63 -4.84 3.40
C ARG A 19 -12.87 -4.06 2.95
N CYS A 20 -13.16 -4.16 1.66
CA CYS A 20 -14.41 -3.67 1.08
C CYS A 20 -15.62 -4.20 1.86
N ALA A 21 -16.52 -3.32 2.25
CA ALA A 21 -17.72 -3.69 2.99
C ALA A 21 -18.64 -4.61 2.16
N ARG A 22 -18.68 -4.46 0.83
CA ARG A 22 -19.44 -5.36 -0.05
C ARG A 22 -18.87 -6.77 -0.06
N ARG A 23 -17.54 -6.93 0.00
CA ARG A 23 -16.91 -8.25 0.17
C ARG A 23 -17.39 -8.92 1.46
N ILE A 24 -17.37 -8.20 2.58
CA ILE A 24 -17.89 -8.73 3.85
C ILE A 24 -19.37 -9.10 3.72
N SER A 25 -20.20 -8.27 3.08
CA SER A 25 -21.60 -8.63 2.81
C SER A 25 -21.72 -9.94 2.03
N ASN A 26 -20.95 -10.11 0.96
CA ASN A 26 -21.03 -11.31 0.12
C ASN A 26 -20.51 -12.56 0.84
N ASP A 27 -19.46 -12.44 1.67
CA ASP A 27 -18.89 -13.54 2.45
C ASP A 27 -19.91 -14.13 3.47
N PHE A 28 -20.91 -13.35 3.90
CA PHE A 28 -21.91 -13.73 4.90
C PHE A 28 -23.34 -13.86 4.35
N ASP A 29 -23.58 -13.58 3.08
CA ASP A 29 -24.89 -13.71 2.44
C ASP A 29 -25.07 -15.12 1.86
N SER A 30 -25.89 -15.95 2.53
CA SER A 30 -26.13 -17.33 2.12
C SER A 30 -26.91 -17.46 0.79
N THR A 31 -27.47 -16.37 0.27
CA THR A 31 -28.20 -16.36 -1.02
C THR A 31 -27.29 -16.27 -2.23
N ILE A 32 -26.02 -15.96 -2.01
CA ILE A 32 -25.01 -15.83 -3.06
C ILE A 32 -24.17 -17.11 -3.06
N ALA A 33 -24.01 -17.72 -4.24
CA ALA A 33 -23.18 -18.90 -4.40
C ALA A 33 -21.73 -18.57 -4.01
N THR A 34 -21.12 -19.39 -3.16
CA THR A 34 -19.73 -19.24 -2.78
C THR A 34 -18.85 -19.25 -4.03
N GLN A 35 -18.06 -18.22 -4.24
CA GLN A 35 -17.09 -18.17 -5.32
C GLN A 35 -15.96 -19.16 -5.00
N SER A 36 -15.94 -20.28 -5.70
CA SER A 36 -14.94 -21.35 -5.53
C SER A 36 -13.65 -21.11 -6.32
N GLY A 37 -13.54 -19.96 -7.00
CA GLY A 37 -12.35 -19.61 -7.78
C GLY A 37 -11.23 -19.09 -6.86
N SER A 38 -10.05 -19.70 -6.96
CA SER A 38 -8.82 -19.05 -6.51
C SER A 38 -8.61 -17.80 -7.37
N VAL A 39 -8.36 -16.66 -6.73
CA VAL A 39 -7.89 -15.48 -7.48
C VAL A 39 -6.55 -15.85 -8.08
N GLU A 40 -6.47 -15.88 -9.41
CA GLU A 40 -5.18 -16.01 -10.08
C GLU A 40 -4.46 -14.68 -9.96
N PHE A 41 -3.39 -14.67 -9.19
CA PHE A 41 -2.53 -13.49 -9.06
C PHE A 41 -1.59 -13.40 -10.26
N SER A 42 -1.25 -12.18 -10.68
CA SER A 42 -0.16 -12.00 -11.63
C SER A 42 1.15 -12.55 -11.05
N PRO A 43 2.11 -12.97 -11.89
CA PRO A 43 3.41 -13.46 -11.41
C PRO A 43 4.11 -12.47 -10.45
N GLU A 44 3.97 -11.16 -10.70
CA GLU A 44 4.55 -10.12 -9.83
C GLU A 44 3.85 -10.07 -8.45
N VAL A 45 2.52 -10.22 -8.41
CA VAL A 45 1.76 -10.27 -7.16
C VAL A 45 2.09 -11.55 -6.40
N GLN A 46 2.14 -12.69 -7.10
CA GLN A 46 2.52 -13.97 -6.50
C GLN A 46 3.94 -13.93 -5.94
N GLY A 47 4.90 -13.40 -6.71
CA GLY A 47 6.29 -13.24 -6.23
C GLY A 47 6.42 -12.38 -4.97
N ARG A 48 5.60 -11.32 -4.84
CA ARG A 48 5.56 -10.51 -3.61
C ARG A 48 4.98 -11.27 -2.42
N ILE A 49 3.97 -12.12 -2.66
CA ILE A 49 3.38 -12.98 -1.63
C ILE A 49 4.42 -13.98 -1.15
N ASP A 50 5.08 -14.66 -2.08
CA ASP A 50 6.09 -15.69 -1.78
C ASP A 50 7.27 -15.09 -0.99
N ALA A 51 7.79 -13.96 -1.44
CA ALA A 51 8.85 -13.24 -0.72
C ALA A 51 8.40 -12.77 0.69
N GLY A 52 7.13 -12.43 0.88
CA GLY A 52 6.56 -12.13 2.19
C GLY A 52 6.54 -13.35 3.10
N VAL A 53 6.18 -14.53 2.58
CA VAL A 53 6.16 -15.81 3.31
C VAL A 53 7.59 -16.24 3.68
N GLU A 54 8.53 -16.11 2.75
CA GLU A 54 9.96 -16.41 3.00
C GLU A 54 10.53 -15.52 4.12
N PHE A 55 10.23 -14.21 4.07
CA PHE A 55 10.66 -13.26 5.09
C PHE A 55 10.07 -13.58 6.46
N ASP A 56 8.75 -13.88 6.54
CA ASP A 56 8.09 -14.29 7.78
C ASP A 56 8.77 -15.54 8.39
N ALA A 57 9.07 -16.54 7.56
CA ALA A 57 9.73 -17.77 8.00
C ALA A 57 11.15 -17.49 8.53
N ALA A 58 11.92 -16.65 7.84
CA ALA A 58 13.28 -16.28 8.26
C ALA A 58 13.29 -15.51 9.61
N VAL A 59 12.36 -14.56 9.78
CA VAL A 59 12.22 -13.81 11.04
C VAL A 59 11.82 -14.74 12.20
N ARG A 60 10.89 -15.67 11.98
CA ARG A 60 10.48 -16.65 13.01
C ARG A 60 11.64 -17.56 13.40
N GLU A 61 12.42 -18.05 12.42
CA GLU A 61 13.61 -18.85 12.69
C GLU A 61 14.60 -18.08 13.56
N ARG A 62 14.87 -16.82 13.17
CA ARG A 62 15.77 -15.95 13.95
C ARG A 62 15.28 -15.74 15.39
N LEU A 63 14.00 -15.52 15.58
CA LEU A 63 13.41 -15.37 16.93
C LEU A 63 13.49 -16.68 17.74
N ARG A 64 13.39 -17.85 17.11
CA ARG A 64 13.57 -19.15 17.77
C ARG A 64 15.02 -19.35 18.22
N GLU A 65 15.98 -19.10 17.35
CA GLU A 65 17.41 -19.21 17.65
C GLU A 65 17.80 -18.31 18.83
N LEU A 66 17.38 -17.04 18.80
CA LEU A 66 17.71 -16.04 19.82
C LEU A 66 17.00 -16.29 21.15
N GLY A 67 15.72 -16.68 21.10
CA GLY A 67 14.88 -16.83 22.29
C GLY A 67 15.03 -18.19 23.00
N GLY A 68 15.50 -19.22 22.31
CA GLY A 68 15.67 -20.56 22.86
C GLY A 68 14.44 -21.04 23.63
N ASN A 69 14.62 -21.52 24.86
CA ASN A 69 13.51 -22.02 25.69
C ASN A 69 12.47 -20.98 26.12
N ASN A 70 12.75 -19.69 25.93
CA ASN A 70 11.82 -18.60 26.24
C ASN A 70 10.87 -18.27 25.07
N THR A 71 11.08 -18.89 23.90
CA THR A 71 10.24 -18.76 22.71
C THR A 71 9.42 -20.03 22.51
N VAL A 72 8.12 -19.86 22.28
CA VAL A 72 7.19 -20.96 21.97
C VAL A 72 6.63 -20.74 20.57
N ASP A 73 6.91 -21.64 19.64
CA ASP A 73 6.34 -21.62 18.28
C ASP A 73 5.12 -22.57 18.21
N ILE A 74 3.96 -21.97 18.00
CA ILE A 74 2.70 -22.70 17.86
C ILE A 74 2.55 -23.30 16.45
N THR A 75 3.12 -22.66 15.44
CA THR A 75 3.02 -23.11 14.04
C THR A 75 3.86 -24.35 13.78
N GLU A 76 5.04 -24.45 14.34
CA GLU A 76 5.94 -25.61 14.21
C GLU A 76 5.29 -26.89 14.78
N ARG A 77 4.41 -26.74 15.77
CA ARG A 77 3.65 -27.86 16.35
C ARG A 77 2.53 -28.38 15.44
N GLY A 78 2.27 -27.76 14.29
CA GLY A 78 1.20 -28.14 13.37
C GLY A 78 -0.22 -28.01 13.95
N LEU A 79 -0.41 -27.16 14.96
CA LEU A 79 -1.67 -26.98 15.65
C LEU A 79 -2.55 -25.97 14.95
N PHE A 80 -3.85 -26.28 14.90
CA PHE A 80 -4.86 -25.41 14.30
C PHE A 80 -6.10 -25.32 15.18
N GLY A 81 -6.87 -24.24 15.03
CA GLY A 81 -8.14 -24.04 15.70
C GLY A 81 -8.07 -24.18 17.22
N PRO A 82 -8.98 -24.92 17.88
CA PRO A 82 -9.03 -25.01 19.33
C PRO A 82 -7.73 -25.48 19.99
N ASN A 83 -6.96 -26.35 19.33
CA ASN A 83 -5.69 -26.84 19.83
C ASN A 83 -4.60 -25.75 19.82
N ALA A 84 -4.57 -24.94 18.78
CA ALA A 84 -3.66 -23.79 18.70
C ALA A 84 -4.02 -22.73 19.76
N ILE A 85 -5.31 -22.45 19.96
CA ILE A 85 -5.79 -21.56 21.02
C ILE A 85 -5.36 -22.07 22.40
N ALA A 86 -5.60 -23.35 22.70
CA ALA A 86 -5.21 -23.95 23.99
C ALA A 86 -3.70 -23.86 24.23
N ALA A 87 -2.88 -24.16 23.22
CA ALA A 87 -1.42 -24.07 23.30
C ALA A 87 -0.93 -22.63 23.49
N THR A 88 -1.57 -21.66 22.82
CA THR A 88 -1.27 -20.22 22.99
C THR A 88 -1.58 -19.77 24.42
N VAL A 89 -2.76 -20.12 24.94
CA VAL A 89 -3.17 -19.79 26.32
C VAL A 89 -2.22 -20.41 27.34
N GLN A 90 -1.82 -21.66 27.11
CA GLN A 90 -0.83 -22.34 27.97
C GLN A 90 0.51 -21.61 27.96
N ALA A 91 1.05 -21.29 26.78
CA ALA A 91 2.29 -20.53 26.65
C ALA A 91 2.23 -19.16 27.35
N MET A 92 1.09 -18.48 27.27
CA MET A 92 0.85 -17.24 28.00
C MET A 92 0.81 -17.44 29.51
N GLN A 93 0.21 -18.53 30.00
CA GLN A 93 0.15 -18.86 31.43
C GLN A 93 1.52 -19.20 31.99
N GLU A 94 2.33 -19.94 31.22
CA GLU A 94 3.70 -20.30 31.56
C GLU A 94 4.66 -19.10 31.45
N GLY A 95 4.22 -18.00 30.85
CA GLY A 95 4.99 -16.76 30.76
C GLY A 95 6.10 -16.82 29.72
N ALA A 96 5.89 -17.47 28.58
CA ALA A 96 6.79 -17.42 27.45
C ALA A 96 7.14 -15.97 27.10
N LEU A 97 8.40 -15.65 26.81
CA LEU A 97 8.82 -14.31 26.43
C LEU A 97 8.26 -13.94 25.06
N THR A 98 8.30 -14.88 24.14
CA THR A 98 7.85 -14.73 22.77
C THR A 98 6.99 -15.93 22.37
N ILE A 99 5.84 -15.69 21.75
CA ILE A 99 4.97 -16.74 21.20
C ILE A 99 4.79 -16.47 19.71
N LEU A 100 5.27 -17.39 18.87
CA LEU A 100 5.22 -17.28 17.40
C LEU A 100 3.94 -17.95 16.87
N GLY A 101 3.22 -17.26 15.99
CA GLY A 101 2.01 -17.76 15.36
C GLY A 101 0.91 -18.19 16.32
N GLY A 102 0.83 -17.54 17.47
CA GLY A 102 -0.18 -17.84 18.50
C GLY A 102 -1.57 -17.48 18.02
N GLN A 103 -2.53 -18.40 18.14
CA GLN A 103 -3.94 -18.13 17.89
C GLN A 103 -4.60 -17.67 19.19
N LEU A 104 -5.14 -16.44 19.18
CA LEU A 104 -5.83 -15.89 20.34
C LEU A 104 -7.21 -16.53 20.53
N PRO A 105 -7.73 -16.60 21.77
CA PRO A 105 -9.11 -17.00 22.03
C PRO A 105 -10.08 -16.10 21.27
N ASP A 106 -11.15 -16.69 20.76
CA ASP A 106 -12.20 -15.96 20.07
C ASP A 106 -12.85 -14.93 21.00
N ASP A 107 -12.89 -13.69 20.59
CA ASP A 107 -13.66 -12.63 21.25
C ASP A 107 -15.10 -12.69 20.74
N VAL A 108 -15.92 -13.59 21.33
CA VAL A 108 -17.29 -13.84 20.87
C VAL A 108 -18.18 -12.61 21.02
N GLU A 109 -18.01 -11.82 22.09
CA GLU A 109 -18.80 -10.61 22.33
C GLU A 109 -18.42 -9.48 21.35
N GLY A 110 -17.11 -9.32 21.08
CA GLY A 110 -16.59 -8.35 20.13
C GLY A 110 -16.62 -8.81 18.68
N GLY A 111 -16.91 -10.08 18.41
CA GLY A 111 -16.96 -10.65 17.06
C GLY A 111 -15.59 -10.79 16.39
N ARG A 112 -14.52 -11.09 17.16
CA ARG A 112 -13.14 -11.09 16.64
C ARG A 112 -12.50 -12.46 16.72
N VAL A 113 -11.76 -12.81 15.66
CA VAL A 113 -10.84 -13.96 15.63
C VAL A 113 -9.51 -13.52 15.04
N GLY A 114 -8.38 -14.05 15.55
CA GLY A 114 -7.10 -13.62 15.05
C GLY A 114 -5.91 -14.46 15.49
N LYS A 115 -4.86 -14.34 14.66
CA LYS A 115 -3.59 -15.02 14.83
C LYS A 115 -2.49 -14.01 14.56
N PRO A 116 -1.99 -13.28 15.59
CA PRO A 116 -0.82 -12.42 15.46
C PRO A 116 0.42 -13.24 15.09
N ASP A 117 1.32 -12.66 14.32
CA ASP A 117 2.55 -13.32 13.92
C ASP A 117 3.43 -13.60 15.14
N VAL A 118 3.50 -12.63 16.05
CA VAL A 118 4.29 -12.72 17.27
C VAL A 118 3.54 -12.07 18.44
N LEU A 119 3.62 -12.67 19.61
CA LEU A 119 3.20 -12.07 20.88
C LEU A 119 4.42 -11.93 21.77
N VAL A 120 4.70 -10.72 22.23
CA VAL A 120 5.85 -10.45 23.12
C VAL A 120 5.32 -10.13 24.51
N ARG A 121 5.89 -10.80 25.53
CA ARG A 121 5.49 -10.59 26.91
C ARG A 121 5.86 -9.19 27.38
N PHE A 122 4.88 -8.52 27.99
CA PHE A 122 5.10 -7.27 28.70
C PHE A 122 5.21 -7.57 30.20
N THR A 123 6.37 -7.23 30.79
CA THR A 123 6.60 -7.47 32.22
C THR A 123 6.05 -6.31 33.02
N GLN A 124 5.05 -6.56 33.82
CA GLN A 124 4.44 -5.59 34.73
C GLN A 124 4.70 -6.01 36.17
N ALA A 125 5.26 -5.10 36.96
CA ALA A 125 5.50 -5.39 38.37
C ALA A 125 4.18 -5.70 39.09
N GLN A 126 4.14 -6.80 39.86
CA GLN A 126 3.00 -7.27 40.65
C GLN A 126 1.76 -7.68 39.84
N ALA A 127 1.85 -7.91 38.52
CA ALA A 127 0.75 -8.46 37.75
C ALA A 127 0.47 -9.92 38.17
N ALA A 128 -0.80 -10.24 38.43
CA ALA A 128 -1.21 -11.61 38.76
C ALA A 128 -1.16 -12.55 37.53
N THR A 129 -1.13 -12.00 36.32
CA THR A 129 -1.10 -12.73 35.04
C THR A 129 -0.10 -12.09 34.10
N HIS A 130 0.53 -12.92 33.25
CA HIS A 130 1.39 -12.41 32.18
C HIS A 130 0.55 -11.72 31.10
N THR A 131 1.01 -10.55 30.67
CA THR A 131 0.40 -9.73 29.63
C THR A 131 1.31 -9.69 28.39
N TYR A 132 0.70 -9.41 27.23
CA TYR A 132 1.37 -9.50 25.94
C TYR A 132 1.03 -8.31 25.04
N VAL A 133 1.97 -7.96 24.16
CA VAL A 133 1.83 -6.95 23.13
C VAL A 133 1.90 -7.66 21.77
N PRO A 134 1.02 -7.33 20.81
CA PRO A 134 1.05 -7.93 19.49
C PRO A 134 2.18 -7.33 18.66
N VAL A 135 2.85 -8.18 17.89
CA VAL A 135 3.87 -7.81 16.91
C VAL A 135 3.57 -8.54 15.61
N ASP A 136 3.70 -7.84 14.50
CA ASP A 136 3.43 -8.34 13.16
C ASP A 136 4.70 -8.32 12.30
N ILE A 137 4.84 -9.26 11.38
CA ILE A 137 6.00 -9.37 10.49
C ILE A 137 5.60 -8.86 9.12
N LYS A 138 6.34 -7.89 8.55
CA LYS A 138 6.02 -7.26 7.27
C LYS A 138 7.27 -7.04 6.44
N ARG A 139 7.30 -7.56 5.21
CA ARG A 139 8.42 -7.36 4.28
C ARG A 139 8.38 -5.96 3.64
N HIS A 140 8.58 -4.93 4.46
CA HIS A 140 8.75 -3.55 4.03
C HIS A 140 9.44 -2.71 5.10
N LYS A 141 10.00 -1.55 4.71
CA LYS A 141 10.60 -0.59 5.65
C LYS A 141 9.53 0.04 6.54
N THR A 142 9.81 0.09 7.83
CA THR A 142 8.94 0.67 8.87
C THR A 142 9.45 2.01 9.37
N LEU A 143 10.72 2.33 9.08
CA LEU A 143 11.39 3.57 9.40
C LEU A 143 11.60 4.44 8.15
N SER A 144 11.77 5.73 8.37
CA SER A 144 12.24 6.68 7.36
C SER A 144 13.12 7.72 8.04
N ASP A 145 14.09 8.26 7.30
CA ASP A 145 14.94 9.34 7.77
C ASP A 145 14.11 10.55 8.16
N SER A 146 14.48 11.18 9.26
CA SER A 146 13.89 12.43 9.72
C SER A 146 14.96 13.49 9.80
N ARG A 147 14.67 14.68 9.23
CA ARG A 147 15.53 15.87 9.36
C ARG A 147 15.25 16.64 10.66
N GLU A 148 14.19 16.27 11.36
CA GLU A 148 13.80 16.90 12.61
C GLU A 148 14.32 16.08 13.78
N SER A 149 14.77 16.74 14.83
CA SER A 149 15.30 16.12 16.03
C SER A 149 14.23 15.45 16.92
N SER A 150 13.00 15.30 16.44
CA SER A 150 11.86 14.74 17.20
C SER A 150 10.73 14.34 16.24
N PRO A 151 9.97 13.26 16.51
CA PRO A 151 10.17 12.28 17.59
C PRO A 151 11.10 11.13 17.19
N ALA A 152 11.85 10.63 18.16
CA ALA A 152 12.64 9.40 17.97
C ALA A 152 11.74 8.19 17.78
N ALA A 153 12.10 7.27 16.87
CA ALA A 153 11.44 5.97 16.79
C ALA A 153 11.83 5.10 18.00
N LEU A 154 10.85 4.38 18.55
CA LEU A 154 11.07 3.44 19.64
C LEU A 154 11.26 2.04 19.03
N ILE A 155 12.43 1.44 19.28
CA ILE A 155 12.79 0.13 18.69
C ILE A 155 13.33 -0.84 19.75
N SER A 156 13.11 -2.14 19.55
CA SER A 156 13.77 -3.24 20.27
C SER A 156 14.53 -4.11 19.28
N THR A 157 15.63 -4.73 19.71
CA THR A 157 16.32 -5.77 18.91
C THR A 157 15.60 -7.11 19.04
N LEU A 158 15.83 -8.06 18.12
CA LEU A 158 15.26 -9.40 18.23
C LEU A 158 15.89 -10.20 19.40
N THR A 159 17.09 -9.85 19.85
CA THR A 159 17.74 -10.44 21.04
C THR A 159 17.10 -10.00 22.35
N ALA A 160 16.53 -8.78 22.40
CA ALA A 160 15.81 -8.21 23.53
C ALA A 160 14.47 -7.66 23.04
N PRO A 161 13.50 -8.54 22.68
CA PRO A 161 12.29 -8.15 21.96
C PRO A 161 11.23 -7.43 22.81
N ALA A 162 11.39 -7.40 24.14
CA ALA A 162 10.39 -6.80 25.00
C ALA A 162 10.33 -5.27 24.84
N LEU A 163 9.10 -4.73 24.94
CA LEU A 163 8.89 -3.28 24.86
C LEU A 163 9.70 -2.50 25.93
N GLN A 164 9.91 -3.10 27.10
CA GLN A 164 10.70 -2.50 28.18
C GLN A 164 12.19 -2.36 27.84
N ASP A 165 12.69 -3.15 26.88
CA ASP A 165 14.07 -3.08 26.41
C ASP A 165 14.21 -2.12 25.21
N ALA A 166 13.12 -1.46 24.82
CA ALA A 166 13.11 -0.58 23.67
C ALA A 166 13.93 0.69 23.90
N MET A 167 14.63 1.10 22.85
CA MET A 167 15.47 2.30 22.80
C MET A 167 14.86 3.32 21.85
N ALA A 168 15.00 4.60 22.19
CA ALA A 168 14.65 5.71 21.32
C ALA A 168 15.80 6.04 20.38
N ILE A 169 15.58 5.91 19.07
CA ILE A 169 16.57 6.24 18.03
C ILE A 169 16.23 7.59 17.40
N ALA A 170 17.16 8.54 17.50
CA ALA A 170 17.04 9.86 16.89
C ALA A 170 17.29 9.83 15.38
N ALA A 171 16.87 10.90 14.70
CA ALA A 171 17.02 11.08 13.25
C ALA A 171 16.27 10.08 12.35
N VAL A 172 15.40 9.25 12.94
CA VAL A 172 14.47 8.38 12.21
C VAL A 172 13.04 8.56 12.76
N THR A 173 12.06 8.34 11.91
CA THR A 173 10.64 8.37 12.28
C THR A 173 9.92 7.14 11.77
N THR A 174 8.85 6.75 12.44
CA THR A 174 8.02 5.63 12.00
C THR A 174 7.20 6.00 10.77
N ARG A 175 7.16 5.13 9.77
CA ARG A 175 6.29 5.31 8.60
C ARG A 175 4.82 5.16 9.00
N ARG A 176 3.97 6.03 8.46
CA ARG A 176 2.52 6.00 8.71
C ARG A 176 1.86 4.89 7.89
N GLN A 177 1.95 3.66 8.36
CA GLN A 177 1.34 2.47 7.74
C GLN A 177 0.02 2.16 8.45
N GLU A 178 -1.06 2.81 8.02
CA GLU A 178 -2.38 2.71 8.65
C GLU A 178 -2.90 1.26 8.68
N ARG A 179 -2.66 0.48 7.61
CA ARG A 179 -3.14 -0.90 7.51
C ARG A 179 -2.54 -1.80 8.59
N ASP A 180 -1.24 -1.69 8.79
CA ASP A 180 -0.53 -2.49 9.81
C ASP A 180 -0.96 -2.06 11.22
N ALA A 181 -1.06 -0.76 11.47
CA ALA A 181 -1.51 -0.24 12.75
C ALA A 181 -2.95 -0.69 13.09
N MET A 182 -3.85 -0.76 12.10
CA MET A 182 -5.21 -1.26 12.29
C MET A 182 -5.24 -2.78 12.54
N GLN A 183 -4.34 -3.55 11.95
CA GLN A 183 -4.19 -4.98 12.22
C GLN A 183 -3.71 -5.20 13.66
N LEU A 184 -2.72 -4.45 14.12
CA LEU A 184 -2.26 -4.47 15.52
C LEU A 184 -3.37 -4.06 16.51
N ALA A 185 -4.20 -3.07 16.15
CA ALA A 185 -5.36 -2.66 16.94
C ALA A 185 -6.38 -3.78 17.13
N HIS A 186 -6.60 -4.61 16.08
CA HIS A 186 -7.44 -5.80 16.17
C HIS A 186 -6.92 -6.78 17.23
N TYR A 187 -5.64 -7.13 17.16
CA TYR A 187 -5.02 -8.05 18.11
C TYR A 187 -4.96 -7.46 19.52
N TRP A 188 -4.76 -6.16 19.66
CA TRP A 188 -4.84 -5.49 20.95
C TRP A 188 -6.22 -5.64 21.60
N ARG A 189 -7.31 -5.44 20.83
CA ARG A 189 -8.68 -5.65 21.31
C ARG A 189 -8.95 -7.10 21.73
N MET A 190 -8.41 -8.06 21.00
CA MET A 190 -8.51 -9.47 21.37
C MET A 190 -7.75 -9.79 22.67
N LEU A 191 -6.55 -9.23 22.83
CA LEU A 191 -5.79 -9.36 24.10
C LEU A 191 -6.51 -8.71 25.27
N GLN A 192 -7.17 -7.57 25.07
CA GLN A 192 -8.02 -6.93 26.08
C GLN A 192 -9.18 -7.85 26.48
N SER A 193 -9.91 -8.40 25.51
CA SER A 193 -11.02 -9.33 25.76
C SER A 193 -10.56 -10.59 26.49
N ALA A 194 -9.36 -11.10 26.17
CA ALA A 194 -8.77 -12.26 26.85
C ALA A 194 -8.16 -11.95 28.23
N GLY A 195 -8.15 -10.68 28.69
CA GLY A 195 -7.50 -10.25 29.92
C GLY A 195 -5.97 -10.39 29.90
N ARG A 196 -5.38 -10.26 28.70
CA ARG A 196 -3.94 -10.42 28.44
C ARG A 196 -3.25 -9.16 27.92
N ALA A 197 -3.97 -8.07 27.67
CA ALA A 197 -3.38 -6.77 27.38
C ALA A 197 -2.77 -6.16 28.64
N PRO A 198 -1.60 -5.49 28.57
CA PRO A 198 -1.07 -4.73 29.70
C PRO A 198 -1.91 -3.48 29.98
N ALA A 199 -1.83 -2.97 31.23
CA ALA A 199 -2.54 -1.76 31.65
C ALA A 199 -1.76 -0.49 31.25
N ILE A 200 -1.53 -0.31 29.98
CA ILE A 200 -0.89 0.84 29.33
C ILE A 200 -1.73 1.26 28.12
N ASP A 201 -1.39 2.39 27.50
CA ASP A 201 -1.98 2.78 26.22
C ASP A 201 -1.70 1.72 25.14
N ALA A 202 -2.59 1.62 24.17
CA ALA A 202 -2.49 0.59 23.14
C ALA A 202 -1.23 0.77 22.29
N ILE A 203 -0.39 -0.26 22.27
CA ILE A 203 0.86 -0.28 21.52
C ILE A 203 1.00 -1.60 20.77
N GLY A 204 1.69 -1.57 19.62
CA GLY A 204 2.02 -2.76 18.86
C GLY A 204 3.36 -2.61 18.15
N GLY A 205 4.00 -3.73 17.83
CA GLY A 205 5.29 -3.76 17.15
C GLY A 205 5.17 -4.22 15.70
N ILE A 206 6.10 -3.81 14.86
CA ILE A 206 6.28 -4.36 13.51
C ILE A 206 7.75 -4.72 13.33
N ILE A 207 8.00 -5.95 12.88
CA ILE A 207 9.31 -6.38 12.38
C ILE A 207 9.27 -6.17 10.86
N GLY A 208 9.98 -5.15 10.41
CA GLY A 208 10.14 -4.82 8.99
C GLY A 208 11.50 -5.26 8.46
N THR A 209 11.89 -4.67 7.34
CA THR A 209 13.22 -4.87 6.72
C THR A 209 14.26 -3.86 7.21
N ASP A 210 13.95 -3.09 8.25
CA ASP A 210 14.91 -2.16 8.86
C ASP A 210 15.81 -2.90 9.85
N GLU A 211 17.10 -2.57 9.81
CA GLU A 211 18.14 -3.17 10.65
C GLU A 211 18.84 -2.12 11.50
N LEU A 212 19.35 -2.53 12.65
CA LEU A 212 20.29 -1.80 13.48
C LEU A 212 21.51 -2.70 13.75
N ASP A 213 22.69 -2.22 13.39
CA ASP A 213 23.95 -2.98 13.54
C ASP A 213 23.92 -4.37 12.86
N GLY A 214 23.16 -4.53 11.77
CA GLY A 214 23.00 -5.76 11.01
C GLY A 214 21.98 -6.77 11.55
N ASP A 215 21.21 -6.41 12.58
CA ASP A 215 20.11 -7.21 13.11
C ASP A 215 18.77 -6.52 12.86
N LEU A 216 17.74 -7.29 12.48
CA LEU A 216 16.36 -6.79 12.35
C LEU A 216 15.84 -6.24 13.68
N VAL A 217 14.93 -5.27 13.59
CA VAL A 217 14.37 -4.60 14.75
C VAL A 217 12.85 -4.66 14.80
N ILE A 218 12.31 -4.59 16.02
CA ILE A 218 10.88 -4.36 16.27
C ILE A 218 10.67 -2.84 16.40
N VAL A 219 9.90 -2.26 15.51
CA VAL A 219 9.52 -0.85 15.59
C VAL A 219 8.17 -0.73 16.28
N TRP A 220 8.18 -0.10 17.46
CA TRP A 220 6.98 0.08 18.29
C TRP A 220 6.15 1.27 17.83
N ARG A 221 4.83 1.12 17.89
CA ARG A 221 3.86 2.12 17.46
C ARG A 221 2.84 2.37 18.55
N ASP A 222 2.66 3.62 18.91
CA ASP A 222 1.51 4.06 19.69
C ASP A 222 0.25 3.98 18.80
N LEU A 223 -0.68 3.10 19.19
CA LEU A 223 -1.92 2.89 18.45
C LEU A 223 -3.01 3.91 18.84
N GLU A 224 -2.78 4.71 19.88
CA GLU A 224 -3.65 5.80 20.30
C GLU A 224 -3.23 7.17 19.74
N ASP A 225 -2.06 7.27 19.09
CA ASP A 225 -1.60 8.52 18.46
C ASP A 225 -2.52 8.92 17.28
N PRO A 226 -3.17 10.12 17.30
CA PRO A 226 -4.13 10.54 16.29
C PRO A 226 -3.46 11.08 15.02
N ILE A 227 -2.76 10.25 14.29
CA ILE A 227 -1.97 10.60 13.09
C ILE A 227 -2.69 10.36 11.75
N PHE A 228 -3.80 9.63 11.74
CA PHE A 228 -4.51 9.26 10.51
C PHE A 228 -5.62 10.26 10.18
N ARG A 229 -5.50 10.88 8.99
CA ARG A 229 -6.50 11.82 8.50
C ARG A 229 -7.74 11.09 8.00
N THR A 230 -8.88 11.33 8.64
CA THR A 230 -10.16 10.69 8.30
C THR A 230 -11.23 11.73 8.04
N PHE A 231 -12.24 11.36 7.26
CA PHE A 231 -13.41 12.20 7.07
C PHE A 231 -14.13 12.47 8.41
N SER A 232 -14.57 13.73 8.59
CA SER A 232 -15.36 14.14 9.76
C SER A 232 -16.41 15.16 9.33
N ARG A 233 -17.69 14.83 9.53
CA ARG A 233 -18.80 15.75 9.26
C ARG A 233 -18.88 16.90 10.25
N SER A 234 -18.33 16.72 11.44
CA SER A 234 -18.35 17.71 12.52
C SER A 234 -17.18 18.70 12.46
N SER A 235 -16.18 18.45 11.61
CA SER A 235 -15.04 19.34 11.44
C SER A 235 -15.29 20.35 10.32
N ALA A 236 -14.91 21.60 10.53
CA ALA A 236 -15.02 22.65 9.51
C ALA A 236 -14.25 22.32 8.23
N ASP A 237 -13.09 21.65 8.38
CA ASP A 237 -12.22 21.24 7.25
C ASP A 237 -12.64 19.90 6.63
N GLY A 238 -13.74 19.29 7.11
CA GLY A 238 -14.23 17.99 6.64
C GLY A 238 -13.34 16.81 7.01
N PHE A 239 -12.33 16.97 7.87
CA PHE A 239 -11.50 15.87 8.36
C PHE A 239 -11.18 16.01 9.86
N ALA A 240 -10.79 14.90 10.46
CA ALA A 240 -10.20 14.86 11.80
C ALA A 240 -9.04 13.88 11.80
N LEU A 241 -8.07 14.10 12.66
CA LEU A 241 -7.05 13.10 12.95
C LEU A 241 -7.65 12.06 13.89
N ARG A 242 -7.35 10.79 13.62
CA ARG A 242 -7.79 9.64 14.41
C ARG A 242 -6.61 8.73 14.68
N SER A 243 -6.64 8.07 15.81
CA SER A 243 -5.70 7.00 16.11
C SER A 243 -6.04 5.71 15.36
N ALA A 244 -5.10 4.76 15.33
CA ALA A 244 -5.35 3.43 14.77
C ALA A 244 -6.49 2.72 15.48
N MET A 245 -6.55 2.82 16.82
CA MET A 245 -7.63 2.25 17.63
C MET A 245 -9.00 2.83 17.26
N GLN A 246 -9.11 4.17 17.17
CA GLN A 246 -10.36 4.84 16.80
C GLN A 246 -10.81 4.47 15.38
N ARG A 247 -9.87 4.39 14.44
CA ARG A 247 -10.13 3.98 13.06
C ARG A 247 -10.61 2.54 13.01
N TYR A 248 -9.87 1.66 13.66
CA TYR A 248 -10.19 0.24 13.72
C TYR A 248 -11.58 -0.01 14.32
N ASP A 249 -11.87 0.55 15.49
CA ASP A 249 -13.15 0.35 16.17
C ASP A 249 -14.34 0.79 15.30
N HIS A 250 -14.22 1.94 14.62
CA HIS A 250 -15.26 2.45 13.72
C HIS A 250 -15.47 1.52 12.52
N GLU A 251 -14.40 1.18 11.81
CA GLU A 251 -14.47 0.37 10.60
C GLU A 251 -14.88 -1.08 10.90
N PHE A 252 -14.38 -1.65 11.98
CA PHE A 252 -14.71 -3.00 12.39
C PHE A 252 -16.18 -3.13 12.80
N LEU A 253 -16.68 -2.18 13.59
CA LEU A 253 -18.09 -2.15 13.98
C LEU A 253 -18.99 -2.07 12.74
N PHE A 254 -18.67 -1.23 11.78
CA PHE A 254 -19.41 -1.14 10.52
C PHE A 254 -19.41 -2.48 9.76
N ARG A 255 -18.25 -3.14 9.61
CA ARG A 255 -18.15 -4.46 8.95
C ARG A 255 -18.92 -5.54 9.70
N SER A 256 -18.88 -5.52 11.02
CA SER A 256 -19.67 -6.44 11.86
C SER A 256 -21.18 -6.27 11.64
N GLN A 257 -21.66 -5.02 11.54
CA GLN A 257 -23.08 -4.73 11.24
C GLN A 257 -23.46 -5.18 9.83
N VAL A 258 -22.60 -4.97 8.83
CA VAL A 258 -22.78 -5.43 7.45
C VAL A 258 -22.89 -6.97 7.41
N ALA A 259 -21.98 -7.68 8.06
CA ALA A 259 -21.99 -9.14 8.13
C ALA A 259 -23.23 -9.68 8.87
N ALA A 260 -23.63 -9.03 9.96
CA ALA A 260 -24.84 -9.41 10.71
C ALA A 260 -26.12 -9.23 9.87
N SER A 261 -26.21 -8.15 9.10
CA SER A 261 -27.32 -7.91 8.16
C SER A 261 -27.33 -8.93 7.02
N ALA A 262 -26.17 -9.23 6.44
CA ALA A 262 -26.04 -10.20 5.36
C ALA A 262 -26.46 -11.61 5.78
N ARG A 263 -26.15 -12.04 7.00
CA ARG A 263 -26.59 -13.35 7.58
C ARG A 263 -28.09 -13.52 7.69
N GLN A 264 -28.87 -12.42 7.70
CA GLN A 264 -30.33 -12.49 7.76
C GLN A 264 -30.97 -12.85 6.41
N ARG A 265 -30.19 -12.79 5.34
CA ARG A 265 -30.64 -13.12 3.99
C ARG A 265 -30.61 -14.63 3.78
N VAL A 266 -31.76 -15.19 3.45
CA VAL A 266 -31.98 -16.64 3.29
C VAL A 266 -32.67 -17.00 1.97
N GLY A 267 -32.87 -16.03 1.07
CA GLY A 267 -33.59 -16.18 -0.20
C GLY A 267 -35.11 -16.00 -0.06
N ALA A 268 -35.59 -15.43 1.04
CA ALA A 268 -37.00 -15.12 1.23
C ALA A 268 -37.38 -13.78 0.58
N PRO A 269 -38.63 -13.62 0.09
CA PRO A 269 -39.09 -12.33 -0.44
C PRO A 269 -39.05 -11.17 0.57
N THR A 270 -38.95 -11.49 1.85
CA THR A 270 -38.88 -10.52 2.96
C THR A 270 -37.47 -10.24 3.43
N ASP A 271 -36.45 -10.78 2.75
CA ASP A 271 -35.05 -10.52 3.09
C ASP A 271 -34.75 -9.03 3.05
N PRO A 272 -33.93 -8.53 3.98
CA PRO A 272 -33.51 -7.14 3.94
C PRO A 272 -32.67 -6.89 2.68
N GLU A 273 -32.81 -5.69 2.11
CA GLU A 273 -31.90 -5.26 1.04
C GLU A 273 -30.44 -5.20 1.56
N PRO A 274 -29.45 -5.48 0.70
CA PRO A 274 -28.06 -5.35 1.09
C PRO A 274 -27.74 -3.94 1.58
N VAL A 275 -27.17 -3.85 2.79
CA VAL A 275 -26.80 -2.54 3.42
C VAL A 275 -25.77 -1.79 2.61
N VAL A 276 -24.98 -2.49 1.79
CA VAL A 276 -23.90 -1.94 0.99
C VAL A 276 -24.07 -2.32 -0.48
N VAL A 277 -23.99 -1.32 -1.35
CA VAL A 277 -24.01 -1.51 -2.79
C VAL A 277 -22.58 -1.74 -3.33
N PRO A 278 -22.40 -2.51 -4.41
CA PRO A 278 -21.10 -2.68 -5.01
C PRO A 278 -20.60 -1.36 -5.63
N VAL A 279 -19.31 -1.13 -5.51
CA VAL A 279 -18.56 -0.08 -6.20
C VAL A 279 -17.24 -0.69 -6.63
N PHE A 280 -16.89 -0.57 -7.90
CA PHE A 280 -15.65 -1.12 -8.40
C PHE A 280 -14.49 -0.18 -8.06
N VAL A 281 -13.47 -0.69 -7.37
CA VAL A 281 -12.30 0.06 -6.92
C VAL A 281 -11.04 -0.79 -7.08
N LYS A 282 -9.87 -0.20 -6.95
CA LYS A 282 -8.58 -0.89 -7.14
C LYS A 282 -8.47 -2.22 -6.37
N GLU A 283 -9.03 -2.29 -5.15
CA GLU A 283 -9.05 -3.52 -4.33
C GLU A 283 -9.76 -4.70 -5.03
N CYS A 284 -10.67 -4.40 -5.97
CA CYS A 284 -11.44 -5.44 -6.67
C CYS A 284 -10.57 -6.35 -7.54
N ALA A 285 -9.41 -5.89 -8.01
CA ALA A 285 -8.48 -6.70 -8.81
C ALA A 285 -7.99 -7.98 -8.08
N GLU A 286 -7.94 -7.93 -6.75
CA GLU A 286 -7.50 -9.04 -5.90
C GLU A 286 -8.66 -9.64 -5.07
N CYS A 287 -9.91 -9.35 -5.44
CA CYS A 287 -11.08 -9.76 -4.69
C CYS A 287 -11.73 -11.03 -5.28
N PRO A 288 -12.02 -12.07 -4.50
CA PRO A 288 -12.70 -13.27 -4.99
C PRO A 288 -14.11 -12.98 -5.55
N TRP A 289 -14.70 -11.85 -5.18
CA TRP A 289 -16.02 -11.40 -5.66
C TRP A 289 -15.94 -10.45 -6.87
N HIS A 290 -14.76 -10.35 -7.52
CA HIS A 290 -14.54 -9.47 -8.67
C HIS A 290 -15.60 -9.64 -9.74
N ASP A 291 -15.77 -10.86 -10.26
CA ASP A 291 -16.66 -11.15 -11.37
C ASP A 291 -18.13 -10.98 -10.99
N TYR A 292 -18.50 -11.43 -9.80
CA TYR A 292 -19.85 -11.24 -9.27
C TYR A 292 -20.22 -9.76 -9.15
N CYS A 293 -19.34 -8.93 -8.58
CA CYS A 293 -19.61 -7.50 -8.45
C CYS A 293 -19.60 -6.79 -9.81
N ARG A 294 -18.74 -7.21 -10.74
CA ARG A 294 -18.69 -6.67 -12.10
C ARG A 294 -19.98 -6.99 -12.87
N GLU A 295 -20.47 -8.22 -12.77
CA GLU A 295 -21.75 -8.60 -13.38
C GLU A 295 -22.92 -7.79 -12.83
N LEU A 296 -22.99 -7.60 -11.50
CA LEU A 296 -24.01 -6.77 -10.87
C LEU A 296 -24.01 -5.30 -11.31
N LEU A 297 -22.81 -4.73 -11.56
CA LEU A 297 -22.66 -3.34 -11.98
C LEU A 297 -22.91 -3.16 -13.47
N GLY A 298 -22.50 -4.15 -14.27
CA GLY A 298 -22.48 -4.09 -15.73
C GLY A 298 -21.38 -3.18 -16.28
N ASP A 299 -21.06 -3.36 -17.56
CA ASP A 299 -19.96 -2.64 -18.21
C ASP A 299 -20.22 -1.15 -18.42
N ALA A 300 -21.47 -0.70 -18.35
CA ALA A 300 -21.80 0.70 -18.44
C ALA A 300 -21.55 1.49 -17.13
N ASP A 301 -21.35 0.81 -16.00
CA ASP A 301 -21.08 1.47 -14.71
C ASP A 301 -19.73 2.19 -14.74
N ALA A 302 -19.75 3.48 -14.38
CA ALA A 302 -18.56 4.31 -14.44
C ALA A 302 -17.45 3.84 -13.46
N SER A 303 -17.80 3.23 -12.32
CA SER A 303 -16.79 2.74 -11.40
C SER A 303 -16.01 1.53 -11.97
N VAL A 304 -16.61 0.75 -12.87
CA VAL A 304 -15.96 -0.38 -13.54
C VAL A 304 -14.97 0.11 -14.60
N GLN A 305 -15.33 1.13 -15.37
CA GLN A 305 -14.57 1.57 -16.55
C GLN A 305 -13.57 2.70 -16.25
N VAL A 306 -13.87 3.56 -15.27
CA VAL A 306 -13.11 4.80 -15.06
C VAL A 306 -12.09 4.66 -13.92
N GLY A 307 -12.40 3.90 -12.87
CA GLY A 307 -11.52 3.84 -11.68
C GLY A 307 -11.37 5.20 -10.98
N ARG A 308 -10.17 5.61 -10.62
CA ARG A 308 -9.71 6.93 -10.15
C ARG A 308 -10.37 7.56 -8.92
N LEU A 309 -11.63 7.27 -8.61
CA LEU A 309 -12.37 7.82 -7.47
C LEU A 309 -12.43 6.82 -6.32
N SER A 310 -12.59 7.33 -5.10
CA SER A 310 -12.81 6.53 -3.92
C SER A 310 -14.25 6.01 -3.85
N THR A 311 -14.49 4.98 -3.04
CA THR A 311 -15.83 4.44 -2.81
C THR A 311 -16.85 5.54 -2.44
N ARG A 312 -16.46 6.51 -1.59
CA ARG A 312 -17.33 7.60 -1.18
C ARG A 312 -17.71 8.52 -2.34
N GLU A 313 -16.75 8.85 -3.21
CA GLU A 313 -17.00 9.67 -4.40
C GLU A 313 -17.95 8.95 -5.36
N TRP A 314 -17.73 7.66 -5.63
CA TRP A 314 -18.61 6.85 -6.47
C TRP A 314 -20.04 6.73 -5.92
N LEU A 315 -20.18 6.48 -4.62
CA LEU A 315 -21.50 6.41 -3.98
C LEU A 315 -22.23 7.77 -4.06
N THR A 316 -21.51 8.87 -3.94
CA THR A 316 -22.07 10.22 -4.09
C THR A 316 -22.52 10.46 -5.52
N LEU A 317 -21.69 10.16 -6.52
CA LEU A 317 -22.05 10.30 -7.93
C LEU A 317 -23.26 9.43 -8.29
N ARG A 318 -23.30 8.19 -7.83
CA ARG A 318 -24.45 7.29 -8.02
C ARG A 318 -25.73 7.86 -7.45
N LYS A 319 -25.69 8.37 -6.21
CA LYS A 319 -26.83 9.03 -5.55
C LYS A 319 -27.34 10.25 -6.34
N LEU A 320 -26.44 10.95 -7.02
CA LEU A 320 -26.73 12.13 -7.83
C LEU A 320 -27.11 11.80 -9.28
N GLY A 321 -27.18 10.52 -9.67
CA GLY A 321 -27.58 10.08 -11.01
C GLY A 321 -26.45 9.99 -12.03
N TYR A 322 -25.19 9.93 -11.59
CA TYR A 322 -24.00 9.85 -12.44
C TYR A 322 -23.27 8.51 -12.24
N ALA A 323 -24.01 7.41 -12.29
CA ALA A 323 -23.45 6.07 -12.13
C ALA A 323 -22.87 5.50 -13.42
N GLN A 324 -23.35 5.93 -14.59
CA GLN A 324 -22.96 5.38 -15.89
C GLN A 324 -21.86 6.23 -16.56
N VAL A 325 -21.03 5.57 -17.37
CA VAL A 325 -19.96 6.25 -18.14
C VAL A 325 -20.50 7.39 -18.99
N GLU A 326 -21.63 7.17 -19.70
CA GLU A 326 -22.25 8.19 -20.53
C GLU A 326 -22.67 9.44 -19.74
N GLN A 327 -23.26 9.25 -18.57
CA GLN A 327 -23.69 10.35 -17.71
C GLN A 327 -22.51 11.17 -17.21
N LEU A 328 -21.42 10.49 -16.83
CA LEU A 328 -20.20 11.13 -16.35
C LEU A 328 -19.48 11.86 -17.48
N ALA A 329 -19.35 11.25 -18.66
CA ALA A 329 -18.71 11.83 -19.83
C ALA A 329 -19.44 13.08 -20.38
N ALA A 330 -20.74 13.19 -20.13
CA ALA A 330 -21.55 14.34 -20.55
C ALA A 330 -21.30 15.61 -19.72
N LEU A 331 -20.47 15.55 -18.67
CA LEU A 331 -20.11 16.70 -17.85
C LEU A 331 -19.08 17.58 -18.56
N ASP A 332 -19.20 18.89 -18.32
CA ASP A 332 -18.33 19.89 -18.93
C ASP A 332 -17.05 20.09 -18.13
N LEU A 333 -15.91 19.73 -18.72
CA LEU A 333 -14.59 19.82 -18.10
C LEU A 333 -14.19 21.25 -17.74
N GLU A 334 -14.49 22.22 -18.61
CA GLU A 334 -14.15 23.63 -18.38
C GLU A 334 -14.86 24.17 -17.14
N THR A 335 -16.14 23.81 -16.95
CA THR A 335 -16.92 24.19 -15.77
C THR A 335 -16.36 23.55 -14.48
N ILE A 336 -15.86 22.31 -14.56
CA ILE A 336 -15.21 21.66 -13.40
C ILE A 336 -13.94 22.41 -13.01
N GLU A 337 -13.18 22.93 -13.96
CA GLU A 337 -11.92 23.65 -13.72
C GLU A 337 -12.15 25.11 -13.30
N SER A 338 -12.95 25.86 -14.02
CA SER A 338 -13.00 27.33 -13.95
C SER A 338 -14.35 27.92 -13.52
N ALA A 339 -15.37 27.10 -13.27
CA ALA A 339 -16.73 27.54 -12.98
C ALA A 339 -17.36 28.46 -14.08
N ALA A 340 -16.86 28.42 -15.30
CA ALA A 340 -17.40 29.17 -16.44
C ALA A 340 -18.80 28.66 -16.83
N THR A 341 -19.67 29.55 -17.25
CA THR A 341 -21.07 29.23 -17.56
C THR A 341 -21.49 29.83 -18.90
N ALA A 342 -21.90 29.00 -19.84
CA ALA A 342 -22.59 29.46 -21.04
C ALA A 342 -23.44 28.37 -21.74
N THR A 343 -23.39 27.10 -21.35
CA THR A 343 -24.08 26.01 -22.05
C THR A 343 -24.97 25.19 -21.11
N PRO A 344 -25.97 24.43 -21.64
CA PRO A 344 -26.75 23.51 -20.81
C PRO A 344 -25.89 22.43 -20.09
N ALA A 345 -24.79 22.03 -20.69
CA ALA A 345 -23.83 21.11 -20.06
C ALA A 345 -23.11 21.78 -18.87
N SER A 346 -22.69 23.05 -19.02
CA SER A 346 -22.12 23.84 -17.93
C SER A 346 -23.07 24.01 -16.76
N GLN A 347 -24.36 24.30 -17.01
CA GLN A 347 -25.35 24.42 -15.95
C GLN A 347 -25.54 23.11 -15.19
N ARG A 348 -25.68 21.99 -15.90
CA ARG A 348 -25.78 20.65 -15.29
C ARG A 348 -24.56 20.32 -14.44
N THR A 349 -23.37 20.64 -14.94
CA THR A 349 -22.10 20.42 -14.23
C THR A 349 -22.01 21.26 -12.97
N GLN A 350 -22.48 22.51 -12.99
CA GLN A 350 -22.54 23.35 -11.79
C GLN A 350 -23.52 22.82 -10.75
N GLU A 351 -24.71 22.39 -11.16
CA GLU A 351 -25.68 21.76 -10.27
C GLU A 351 -25.08 20.50 -9.60
N LEU A 352 -24.39 19.66 -10.38
CA LEU A 352 -23.65 18.52 -9.83
C LEU A 352 -22.60 18.98 -8.83
N LEU A 353 -21.74 19.94 -9.16
CA LEU A 353 -20.65 20.38 -8.27
C LEU A 353 -21.21 20.95 -6.96
N ALA A 354 -22.31 21.70 -7.01
CA ALA A 354 -22.97 22.23 -5.82
C ALA A 354 -23.47 21.13 -4.88
N ALA A 355 -23.93 19.99 -5.41
CA ALA A 355 -24.38 18.85 -4.63
C ALA A 355 -23.25 17.89 -4.23
N TYR A 356 -22.24 17.71 -5.10
CA TYR A 356 -21.16 16.75 -4.91
C TYR A 356 -20.10 17.22 -3.91
N LEU A 357 -19.61 18.46 -4.02
CA LEU A 357 -18.49 18.94 -3.23
C LEU A 357 -18.74 18.92 -1.71
N PRO A 358 -19.92 19.29 -1.20
CA PRO A 358 -20.21 19.15 0.23
C PRO A 358 -20.15 17.70 0.73
N GLU A 359 -20.59 16.74 -0.09
CA GLU A 359 -20.62 15.32 0.28
C GLU A 359 -19.23 14.68 0.29
N VAL A 360 -18.25 15.25 -0.43
CA VAL A 360 -16.86 14.75 -0.53
C VAL A 360 -15.85 15.63 0.20
N THR A 361 -16.32 16.50 1.08
CA THR A 361 -15.46 17.33 1.95
C THR A 361 -14.43 16.47 2.68
N GLY A 362 -13.20 16.94 2.79
CA GLY A 362 -12.08 16.19 3.38
C GLY A 362 -11.33 15.26 2.41
N ILE A 363 -11.84 15.01 1.23
CA ILE A 363 -11.08 14.38 0.14
C ILE A 363 -10.13 15.42 -0.46
N GLN A 364 -8.89 15.03 -0.66
CA GLN A 364 -7.88 15.92 -1.24
C GLN A 364 -8.19 16.16 -2.74
N SER A 365 -8.25 17.43 -3.14
CA SER A 365 -8.47 17.86 -4.52
C SER A 365 -9.69 17.23 -5.22
N PRO A 366 -10.90 17.27 -4.65
CA PRO A 366 -12.05 16.54 -5.18
C PRO A 366 -12.46 17.01 -6.58
N ARG A 367 -12.32 18.30 -6.91
CA ARG A 367 -12.59 18.84 -8.26
C ARG A 367 -11.66 18.22 -9.30
N ARG A 368 -10.35 18.19 -9.02
CA ARG A 368 -9.36 17.58 -9.92
C ARG A 368 -9.65 16.10 -10.14
N ARG A 369 -9.96 15.37 -9.06
CA ARG A 369 -10.30 13.95 -9.15
C ARG A 369 -11.55 13.70 -10.00
N LEU A 370 -12.59 14.52 -9.81
CA LEU A 370 -13.80 14.48 -10.65
C LEU A 370 -13.48 14.81 -12.11
N ARG A 371 -12.68 15.87 -12.37
CA ARG A 371 -12.24 16.21 -13.72
C ARG A 371 -11.53 15.03 -14.40
N ASP A 372 -10.58 14.42 -13.69
CA ASP A 372 -9.82 13.29 -14.22
C ASP A 372 -10.73 12.08 -14.49
N ALA A 373 -11.75 11.86 -13.66
CA ALA A 373 -12.76 10.83 -13.89
C ALA A 373 -13.63 11.12 -15.11
N VAL A 374 -14.07 12.36 -15.28
CA VAL A 374 -14.86 12.80 -16.47
C VAL A 374 -14.03 12.66 -17.73
N MET A 375 -12.77 13.09 -17.72
CA MET A 375 -11.86 12.94 -18.86
C MET A 375 -11.66 11.46 -19.21
N THR A 376 -11.47 10.59 -18.21
CA THR A 376 -11.36 9.15 -18.44
C THR A 376 -12.67 8.58 -19.03
N ALA A 377 -13.84 8.98 -18.52
CA ALA A 377 -15.13 8.54 -19.06
C ALA A 377 -15.31 8.93 -20.53
N GLN A 378 -14.91 10.16 -20.91
CA GLN A 378 -14.91 10.61 -22.30
C GLN A 378 -13.96 9.78 -23.16
N MET A 379 -12.75 9.47 -22.65
CA MET A 379 -11.77 8.63 -23.36
C MET A 379 -12.27 7.18 -23.55
N VAL A 380 -12.99 6.64 -22.56
CA VAL A 380 -13.66 5.33 -22.70
C VAL A 380 -14.67 5.35 -23.82
N GLN A 381 -15.50 6.41 -23.93
CA GLN A 381 -16.46 6.56 -25.04
C GLN A 381 -15.79 6.72 -26.40
N ASP A 382 -14.70 7.50 -26.45
CA ASP A 382 -13.95 7.76 -27.69
C ASP A 382 -13.04 6.59 -28.09
N GLY A 383 -12.84 5.58 -27.21
CA GLY A 383 -11.94 4.46 -27.44
C GLY A 383 -10.47 4.88 -27.50
N THR A 384 -10.09 5.94 -26.74
CA THR A 384 -8.70 6.46 -26.72
C THR A 384 -8.00 6.13 -25.41
N ASP A 385 -6.72 5.75 -25.48
CA ASP A 385 -5.90 5.42 -24.31
C ASP A 385 -5.04 6.59 -23.84
N LEU A 386 -4.63 7.46 -24.78
CA LEU A 386 -3.80 8.63 -24.53
C LEU A 386 -4.42 9.86 -25.20
N ARG A 387 -4.67 10.91 -24.43
CA ARG A 387 -5.24 12.18 -24.93
C ARG A 387 -4.23 13.30 -24.75
N ARG A 388 -3.94 14.02 -25.83
CA ARG A 388 -3.15 15.24 -25.74
C ARG A 388 -3.97 16.37 -25.10
N ILE A 389 -3.38 17.05 -24.10
CA ILE A 389 -4.03 18.13 -23.33
C ILE A 389 -3.44 19.52 -23.62
N THR A 390 -2.38 19.60 -24.43
CA THR A 390 -1.76 20.87 -24.83
C THR A 390 -1.74 21.02 -26.34
N GLY A 391 -1.73 22.26 -26.83
CA GLY A 391 -1.50 22.58 -28.24
C GLY A 391 -0.03 22.86 -28.56
N GLY A 392 0.31 22.93 -29.84
CA GLY A 392 1.66 23.27 -30.31
C GLY A 392 2.71 22.15 -30.20
N PRO A 393 3.97 22.40 -30.55
CA PRO A 393 5.04 21.42 -30.46
C PRO A 393 5.41 21.12 -29.00
N ILE A 394 5.78 19.86 -28.71
CA ILE A 394 6.29 19.45 -27.40
C ILE A 394 7.79 19.77 -27.38
N ALA A 395 8.22 20.57 -26.41
CA ALA A 395 9.63 20.88 -26.23
C ALA A 395 10.32 19.73 -25.49
N ILE A 396 11.08 18.93 -26.24
CA ILE A 396 11.97 17.91 -25.71
C ILE A 396 13.41 18.43 -25.91
N PRO A 397 14.22 18.56 -24.84
CA PRO A 397 15.64 18.90 -25.00
C PRO A 397 16.33 17.86 -25.89
N ARG A 398 17.03 18.28 -26.94
CA ARG A 398 17.71 17.41 -27.90
C ARG A 398 19.22 17.55 -27.76
N ALA A 399 19.94 16.52 -28.23
CA ALA A 399 21.41 16.52 -28.30
C ALA A 399 21.89 15.79 -29.55
N ASP A 400 23.20 15.89 -29.85
CA ASP A 400 23.81 15.18 -30.96
C ASP A 400 23.85 13.66 -30.69
N VAL A 401 24.16 13.28 -29.45
CA VAL A 401 24.10 11.92 -28.96
C VAL A 401 23.02 11.83 -27.90
N GLU A 402 22.03 10.97 -28.09
CA GLU A 402 20.92 10.71 -27.18
C GLU A 402 20.98 9.28 -26.70
N ILE A 403 20.80 9.11 -25.38
CA ILE A 403 20.82 7.80 -24.71
C ILE A 403 19.48 7.61 -24.00
N ASP A 404 18.67 6.66 -24.46
CA ASP A 404 17.51 6.20 -23.70
C ASP A 404 17.99 5.17 -22.67
N PHE A 405 17.82 5.48 -21.40
CA PHE A 405 18.34 4.73 -20.27
C PHE A 405 17.20 4.10 -19.46
N ASP A 406 17.28 2.79 -19.24
CA ASP A 406 16.32 2.02 -18.48
C ASP A 406 17.01 0.95 -17.64
N ILE A 407 16.35 0.53 -16.55
CA ILE A 407 16.85 -0.50 -15.63
C ILE A 407 15.77 -1.54 -15.33
N GLU A 408 16.21 -2.76 -15.00
CA GLU A 408 15.33 -3.80 -14.48
C GLU A 408 15.85 -4.32 -13.13
N ASN A 409 14.91 -4.52 -12.19
CA ASN A 409 15.18 -4.97 -10.85
C ASN A 409 14.70 -6.41 -10.64
N ASP A 410 15.43 -7.15 -9.80
CA ASP A 410 14.97 -8.42 -9.26
C ASP A 410 13.92 -8.23 -8.13
N ARG A 411 13.47 -9.35 -7.54
CA ARG A 411 12.47 -9.36 -6.45
C ARG A 411 12.96 -8.68 -5.16
N ASP A 412 14.27 -8.59 -4.97
CA ASP A 412 14.93 -8.01 -3.80
C ASP A 412 15.36 -6.55 -4.03
N ALA A 413 14.94 -6.00 -5.18
CA ALA A 413 15.20 -4.65 -5.64
C ALA A 413 16.67 -4.37 -6.04
N HIS A 414 17.48 -5.41 -6.28
CA HIS A 414 18.78 -5.26 -6.92
C HIS A 414 18.61 -5.02 -8.42
N VAL A 415 19.39 -4.11 -8.97
CA VAL A 415 19.37 -3.81 -10.41
C VAL A 415 20.23 -4.82 -11.15
N TYR A 416 19.59 -5.73 -11.87
CA TYR A 416 20.28 -6.78 -12.62
C TYR A 416 20.55 -6.44 -14.07
N LEU A 417 19.85 -5.43 -14.62
CA LEU A 417 20.03 -4.97 -16.01
C LEU A 417 20.05 -3.44 -16.06
N TRP A 418 21.07 -2.92 -16.74
CA TRP A 418 21.27 -1.51 -17.07
C TRP A 418 21.34 -1.40 -18.60
N GLY A 419 20.29 -0.85 -19.22
CA GLY A 419 20.14 -0.77 -20.68
C GLY A 419 20.31 0.65 -21.22
N MET A 420 20.99 0.79 -22.34
CA MET A 420 21.20 2.04 -23.04
C MET A 420 20.91 1.87 -24.53
N LEU A 421 19.94 2.59 -25.07
CA LEU A 421 19.78 2.74 -26.50
C LEU A 421 20.46 4.06 -26.92
N ILE A 422 21.56 3.97 -27.64
CA ILE A 422 22.41 5.10 -28.00
C ILE A 422 22.13 5.49 -29.43
N THR A 423 21.69 6.72 -29.64
CA THR A 423 21.43 7.31 -30.96
C THR A 423 22.35 8.47 -31.19
N ASP A 424 23.24 8.35 -32.18
CA ASP A 424 24.06 9.46 -32.69
C ASP A 424 23.38 10.05 -33.92
N HIS A 425 22.86 11.26 -33.80
CA HIS A 425 22.13 11.95 -34.86
C HIS A 425 23.08 12.54 -35.91
N THR A 426 24.37 12.72 -35.60
CA THR A 426 25.37 13.25 -36.54
C THR A 426 25.84 12.16 -37.49
N ASP A 427 25.98 10.94 -37.01
CA ASP A 427 26.44 9.80 -37.80
C ASP A 427 25.25 8.90 -38.26
N ALA A 428 24.03 9.24 -37.86
CA ALA A 428 22.80 8.53 -38.14
C ALA A 428 22.87 7.03 -37.72
N THR A 429 23.49 6.78 -36.56
CA THR A 429 23.61 5.41 -35.99
C THR A 429 22.75 5.25 -34.76
N THR A 430 22.23 4.05 -34.57
CA THR A 430 21.52 3.64 -33.34
C THR A 430 21.92 2.23 -32.97
N HIS A 431 22.33 2.02 -31.72
CA HIS A 431 22.68 0.69 -31.22
C HIS A 431 22.30 0.56 -29.74
N PHE A 432 22.07 -0.68 -29.31
CA PHE A 432 21.73 -1.01 -27.93
C PHE A 432 22.95 -1.59 -27.23
N GLU A 433 23.26 -1.05 -26.06
CA GLU A 433 24.25 -1.60 -25.14
C GLU A 433 23.57 -1.92 -23.79
N HIS A 434 24.07 -2.95 -23.12
CA HIS A 434 23.60 -3.28 -21.78
C HIS A 434 24.70 -3.90 -20.94
N VAL A 435 24.56 -3.77 -19.62
CA VAL A 435 25.29 -4.52 -18.62
C VAL A 435 24.27 -5.30 -17.80
N THR A 436 24.46 -6.60 -17.68
CA THR A 436 23.50 -7.48 -16.99
C THR A 436 24.18 -8.62 -16.26
N SER A 437 23.59 -9.05 -15.16
CA SER A 437 23.86 -10.31 -14.49
C SER A 437 22.60 -11.14 -14.41
N TRP A 438 22.69 -12.42 -14.78
CA TRP A 438 21.59 -13.37 -14.66
C TRP A 438 21.74 -14.29 -13.43
N ASP A 439 22.80 -14.10 -12.66
CA ASP A 439 23.02 -14.77 -11.39
C ASP A 439 22.24 -14.04 -10.28
N GLU A 440 21.96 -14.73 -9.19
CA GLU A 440 21.35 -14.11 -8.00
C GLU A 440 22.30 -13.02 -7.47
N LEU A 441 21.73 -11.82 -7.26
CA LEU A 441 22.51 -10.66 -6.85
C LEU A 441 22.46 -10.48 -5.33
N ASP A 442 23.61 -10.08 -4.80
CA ASP A 442 23.77 -9.43 -3.51
C ASP A 442 24.30 -7.99 -3.70
N ALA A 443 24.45 -7.25 -2.62
CA ALA A 443 24.94 -5.88 -2.68
C ALA A 443 26.31 -5.72 -3.36
N ALA A 444 27.18 -6.71 -3.25
CA ALA A 444 28.54 -6.66 -3.84
C ALA A 444 28.50 -6.94 -5.35
N SER A 445 27.73 -7.94 -5.77
CA SER A 445 27.57 -8.28 -7.18
C SER A 445 26.73 -7.20 -7.92
N GLU A 446 25.72 -6.63 -7.30
CA GLU A 446 25.00 -5.46 -7.83
C GLU A 446 25.95 -4.27 -8.04
N ALA A 447 26.82 -3.99 -7.05
CA ALA A 447 27.80 -2.92 -7.14
C ALA A 447 28.79 -3.13 -8.31
N ALA A 448 29.21 -4.37 -8.57
CA ALA A 448 30.10 -4.69 -9.69
C ALA A 448 29.41 -4.45 -11.04
N VAL A 449 28.15 -4.85 -11.21
CA VAL A 449 27.36 -4.60 -12.42
C VAL A 449 27.17 -3.09 -12.64
N ALA A 450 26.84 -2.35 -11.59
CA ALA A 450 26.68 -0.90 -11.65
C ALA A 450 27.99 -0.16 -11.97
N SER A 451 29.14 -0.63 -11.45
CA SER A 451 30.45 -0.08 -11.75
C SER A 451 30.83 -0.26 -13.23
N GLU A 452 30.56 -1.43 -13.80
CA GLU A 452 30.77 -1.69 -15.22
C GLU A 452 29.87 -0.78 -16.08
N PHE A 453 28.58 -0.65 -15.72
CA PHE A 453 27.67 0.27 -16.40
C PHE A 453 28.18 1.71 -16.34
N TRP A 454 28.56 2.20 -15.15
CA TRP A 454 29.07 3.56 -14.99
C TRP A 454 30.31 3.84 -15.84
N SER A 455 31.23 2.89 -15.88
CA SER A 455 32.45 2.99 -16.72
C SER A 455 32.10 3.10 -18.20
N ARG A 456 31.16 2.28 -18.70
CA ARG A 456 30.71 2.33 -20.10
C ARG A 456 29.98 3.63 -20.40
N LEU A 457 29.04 4.04 -19.58
CA LEU A 457 28.27 5.27 -19.75
C LEU A 457 29.19 6.49 -19.82
N THR A 458 30.14 6.61 -18.88
CA THR A 458 31.07 7.76 -18.85
C THR A 458 32.06 7.74 -20.00
N ALA A 459 32.48 6.56 -20.49
CA ALA A 459 33.31 6.43 -21.69
C ALA A 459 32.57 6.92 -22.96
N ILE A 460 31.28 6.55 -23.11
CA ILE A 460 30.44 7.03 -24.24
C ILE A 460 30.31 8.55 -24.20
N ILE A 461 30.04 9.12 -23.03
CA ILE A 461 29.91 10.57 -22.85
C ILE A 461 31.22 11.28 -23.15
N ALA A 462 32.35 10.74 -22.69
CA ALA A 462 33.67 11.32 -22.94
C ALA A 462 34.01 11.30 -24.43
N ALA A 463 33.81 10.18 -25.11
CA ALA A 463 34.05 10.04 -26.54
C ALA A 463 33.21 11.05 -27.35
N ALA A 464 31.93 11.20 -27.06
CA ALA A 464 31.09 12.18 -27.72
C ALA A 464 31.55 13.62 -27.47
N ARG A 465 31.94 13.96 -26.24
CA ARG A 465 32.45 15.28 -25.87
C ARG A 465 33.79 15.60 -26.54
N ASP A 466 34.67 14.61 -26.68
CA ASP A 466 35.96 14.77 -27.39
C ASP A 466 35.76 15.06 -28.89
N GLU A 467 34.67 14.59 -29.48
CA GLU A 467 34.24 14.91 -30.83
C GLU A 467 33.45 16.24 -30.92
N GLY A 468 33.27 16.94 -29.81
CA GLY A 468 32.52 18.19 -29.73
C GLY A 468 31.01 18.03 -29.81
N LYS A 469 30.51 16.82 -29.63
CA LYS A 469 29.07 16.47 -29.63
C LYS A 469 28.43 16.71 -28.26
N SER A 470 27.23 17.24 -28.27
CA SER A 470 26.38 17.32 -27.07
C SER A 470 25.77 15.97 -26.73
N VAL A 471 25.57 15.70 -25.44
CA VAL A 471 24.99 14.41 -24.94
C VAL A 471 23.77 14.68 -24.06
N ARG A 472 22.72 13.88 -24.22
CA ARG A 472 21.54 13.88 -23.39
C ARG A 472 21.13 12.44 -23.05
N ILE A 473 20.77 12.20 -21.78
CA ILE A 473 20.30 10.92 -21.28
C ILE A 473 18.83 11.06 -20.89
N TYR A 474 17.97 10.31 -21.52
CA TYR A 474 16.54 10.27 -21.20
C TYR A 474 16.25 9.09 -20.28
N HIS A 475 15.43 9.35 -19.28
CA HIS A 475 14.89 8.35 -18.36
C HIS A 475 13.42 8.65 -18.08
N TYR A 476 12.72 7.71 -17.43
CA TYR A 476 11.31 7.88 -17.16
C TYR A 476 11.00 7.83 -15.67
N SER A 477 10.76 9.01 -15.05
CA SER A 477 10.51 9.16 -13.62
C SER A 477 11.78 8.96 -12.77
N THR A 478 11.69 8.36 -11.59
CA THR A 478 12.75 8.37 -10.58
C THR A 478 13.59 7.10 -10.46
N PRO A 479 13.21 5.93 -11.00
CA PRO A 479 13.91 4.68 -10.72
C PRO A 479 15.39 4.72 -11.06
N GLU A 480 15.75 5.15 -12.25
CA GLU A 480 17.11 5.14 -12.76
C GLU A 480 18.04 6.03 -11.93
N PRO A 481 17.76 7.35 -11.77
CA PRO A 481 18.61 8.21 -10.95
C PRO A 481 18.60 7.83 -9.47
N SER A 482 17.50 7.27 -8.95
CA SER A 482 17.42 6.85 -7.54
C SER A 482 18.28 5.63 -7.26
N ASN A 483 18.31 4.64 -8.18
CA ASN A 483 19.16 3.46 -8.01
C ASN A 483 20.64 3.80 -8.17
N LEU A 484 21.02 4.68 -9.11
CA LEU A 484 22.41 5.18 -9.21
C LEU A 484 22.87 5.82 -7.89
N ARG A 485 22.04 6.68 -7.30
CA ARG A 485 22.35 7.32 -6.01
C ARG A 485 22.43 6.31 -4.86
N ARG A 486 21.50 5.37 -4.81
CA ARG A 486 21.46 4.32 -3.77
C ARG A 486 22.76 3.51 -3.78
N ILE A 487 23.14 3.02 -4.96
CA ILE A 487 24.33 2.17 -5.09
C ILE A 487 25.61 2.96 -4.79
N ALA A 488 25.69 4.23 -5.21
CA ALA A 488 26.82 5.10 -4.88
C ALA A 488 26.94 5.38 -3.38
N LEU A 489 25.83 5.34 -2.62
CA LEU A 489 25.81 5.57 -1.17
C LEU A 489 26.07 4.30 -0.36
N GLU A 490 25.48 3.17 -0.78
CA GLU A 490 25.40 1.96 0.02
C GLU A 490 26.52 0.96 -0.26
N ALA A 491 27.07 0.97 -1.49
CA ALA A 491 28.03 -0.02 -1.90
C ALA A 491 29.49 0.45 -1.72
N ALA A 492 30.28 -0.35 -1.00
CA ALA A 492 31.72 -0.15 -0.86
C ALA A 492 32.49 -0.82 -2.02
N HIS A 493 32.41 -0.23 -3.22
CA HIS A 493 33.16 -0.71 -4.40
C HIS A 493 34.10 0.39 -4.88
N PRO A 494 35.41 0.09 -5.11
CA PRO A 494 36.41 1.12 -5.42
C PRO A 494 36.20 1.87 -6.73
N ASP A 495 35.52 1.24 -7.68
CA ASP A 495 35.30 1.79 -9.02
C ASP A 495 33.89 2.40 -9.19
N LEU A 496 33.10 2.48 -8.12
CA LEU A 496 31.84 3.22 -8.11
C LEU A 496 32.07 4.73 -7.98
N PRO A 497 31.24 5.56 -8.64
CA PRO A 497 31.31 7.00 -8.46
C PRO A 497 30.93 7.42 -7.05
N SER A 498 31.43 8.57 -6.64
CA SER A 498 30.88 9.26 -5.47
C SER A 498 29.45 9.77 -5.76
N LEU A 499 28.66 9.99 -4.72
CA LEU A 499 27.33 10.60 -4.87
C LEU A 499 27.40 11.97 -5.58
N GLU A 500 28.46 12.76 -5.31
CA GLU A 500 28.67 14.07 -5.96
C GLU A 500 28.86 13.93 -7.47
N GLU A 501 29.61 12.93 -7.94
CA GLU A 501 29.81 12.65 -9.36
C GLU A 501 28.51 12.18 -10.02
N VAL A 502 27.73 11.34 -9.35
CA VAL A 502 26.40 10.90 -9.82
C VAL A 502 25.45 12.08 -9.94
N ASP A 503 25.33 12.90 -8.90
CA ASP A 503 24.45 14.06 -8.91
C ASP A 503 24.83 15.07 -9.97
N LYS A 504 26.12 15.33 -10.15
CA LYS A 504 26.64 16.22 -11.20
C LYS A 504 26.30 15.70 -12.60
N LEU A 505 26.48 14.40 -12.85
CA LEU A 505 26.15 13.80 -14.15
C LEU A 505 24.64 13.91 -14.43
N ILE A 506 23.81 13.61 -13.41
CA ILE A 506 22.35 13.73 -13.54
C ILE A 506 21.94 15.16 -13.85
N GLU A 507 22.48 16.14 -13.14
CA GLU A 507 22.14 17.55 -13.35
C GLU A 507 22.57 18.05 -14.75
N GLU A 508 23.72 17.63 -15.23
CA GLU A 508 24.28 18.10 -16.51
C GLU A 508 23.64 17.45 -17.75
N THR A 509 23.28 16.15 -17.65
CA THR A 509 22.96 15.35 -18.85
C THR A 509 21.59 14.69 -18.84
N PHE A 510 20.97 14.41 -17.67
CA PHE A 510 19.72 13.67 -17.61
C PHE A 510 18.50 14.55 -17.92
N THR A 511 17.49 13.93 -18.49
CA THR A 511 16.18 14.53 -18.74
C THR A 511 15.09 13.52 -18.37
N ASP A 512 14.29 13.85 -17.36
CA ASP A 512 13.12 13.07 -17.00
C ASP A 512 11.98 13.30 -17.99
N MET A 513 11.59 12.25 -18.71
CA MET A 513 10.52 12.32 -19.72
C MET A 513 9.12 12.31 -19.08
N TYR A 514 8.96 11.83 -17.85
CA TYR A 514 7.65 11.77 -17.18
C TYR A 514 6.99 13.14 -16.95
N PRO A 515 7.69 14.20 -16.48
CA PRO A 515 7.11 15.53 -16.39
C PRO A 515 6.67 16.09 -17.75
N ILE A 516 7.42 15.81 -18.82
CA ILE A 516 7.09 16.24 -20.19
C ILE A 516 5.82 15.53 -20.65
N MET A 517 5.74 14.22 -20.45
CA MET A 517 4.52 13.43 -20.75
C MET A 517 3.33 13.95 -19.95
N ARG A 518 3.47 14.11 -18.65
CA ARG A 518 2.41 14.58 -17.75
C ARG A 518 1.93 16.00 -18.08
N ALA A 519 2.81 16.87 -18.55
CA ALA A 519 2.45 18.24 -18.94
C ALA A 519 1.66 18.28 -20.25
N ASN A 520 1.83 17.29 -21.13
CA ASN A 520 1.27 17.31 -22.48
C ASN A 520 0.17 16.29 -22.72
N PHE A 521 0.08 15.23 -21.90
CA PHE A 521 -0.83 14.12 -22.12
C PHE A 521 -1.60 13.74 -20.85
N PHE A 522 -2.76 13.16 -21.08
CA PHE A 522 -3.56 12.48 -20.08
C PHE A 522 -3.78 11.03 -20.54
N GLY A 523 -3.35 10.06 -19.74
CA GLY A 523 -3.53 8.65 -20.01
C GLY A 523 -4.78 8.10 -19.31
N ARG A 524 -5.59 7.30 -20.02
CA ARG A 524 -6.78 6.65 -19.45
C ARG A 524 -6.43 5.82 -18.22
N ASP A 525 -5.41 4.98 -18.32
CA ASP A 525 -4.95 4.10 -17.24
C ASP A 525 -3.71 4.62 -16.51
N GLY A 526 -3.32 5.86 -16.77
CA GLY A 526 -2.15 6.54 -16.24
C GLY A 526 -1.12 6.85 -17.31
N LEU A 527 0.06 7.28 -16.88
CA LEU A 527 1.19 7.61 -17.74
C LEU A 527 2.44 6.81 -17.31
N GLY A 528 2.26 5.60 -16.77
CA GLY A 528 3.38 4.70 -16.53
C GLY A 528 3.96 4.18 -17.86
N LEU A 529 5.27 3.95 -17.94
CA LEU A 529 5.93 3.52 -19.18
C LEU A 529 5.33 2.24 -19.77
N LYS A 530 4.87 1.32 -18.92
CA LYS A 530 4.20 0.07 -19.35
C LYS A 530 2.74 0.26 -19.83
N VAL A 531 2.19 1.49 -19.72
CA VAL A 531 0.80 1.81 -20.06
C VAL A 531 0.72 2.71 -21.29
N VAL A 532 1.74 3.52 -21.54
CA VAL A 532 1.88 4.43 -22.67
C VAL A 532 2.63 3.75 -23.81
#